data_e395d5713b9c08de080439f21a4a46df
#
_entry.id   e395d5713b9c08de080439f21a4a46df
#
_cell.length_a   1.000
_cell.length_b   1.000
_cell.length_c   1.000
_cell.angle_alpha   90.00
_cell.angle_beta   90.00
_cell.angle_gamma   90.00
#
_symmetry.space_group_name_H-M   'P 1'
#
loop_
_entity.id
_entity.type
_entity.pdbx_description
1 polymer ?
#
loop_
_entity_poly.entity_id
_entity_poly.type
_entity_poly.pdbx_seq_one_letter_code
_entity_poly.pdbx_strand_id
1 'polypeptide(L)'
;LFLHSGCNVGFLTLSIAKEYGPRRILGIDIDDHLVGVARKNIRHYCDQDIEFIGKFPASFCTNFGPISNHTLSFSTKFPDNVWFRKENYVLENDELLETAKEFDVILALSITKWIHLNYGDDGLRRFFRRAYNQLLPGGRFVVEPQPFASYRKRSKMTEKLRANYAAIEFKPEDFEMYLIETVGFESVEHLGAPCAKTKGFERPIDVYLKKPPRFLEREVKTSE
;
A
#
# COMPACT_ATOMS: atom_id res chain seq x y z
N LEU A 1 5.08 2.51 10.45
CA LEU A 1 4.39 1.37 9.86
C LEU A 1 4.02 1.68 8.42
N PHE A 2 4.32 0.77 7.49
CA PHE A 2 3.99 0.90 6.08
C PHE A 2 2.84 -0.03 5.72
N LEU A 3 1.96 0.42 4.85
CA LEU A 3 0.91 -0.39 4.22
C LEU A 3 1.13 -0.41 2.71
N HIS A 4 1.08 -1.59 2.09
CA HIS A 4 1.04 -1.75 0.64
C HIS A 4 -0.30 -2.38 0.24
N SER A 5 -1.20 -1.57 -0.26
CA SER A 5 -2.51 -2.00 -0.76
C SER A 5 -2.40 -2.51 -2.20
N GLY A 6 -2.88 -3.73 -2.44
CA GLY A 6 -2.70 -4.42 -3.72
C GLY A 6 -1.29 -5.00 -3.89
N CYS A 7 -0.78 -5.65 -2.82
CA CYS A 7 0.59 -6.15 -2.79
C CYS A 7 0.89 -7.29 -3.78
N ASN A 8 -0.13 -7.88 -4.40
CA ASN A 8 0.01 -9.00 -5.32
C ASN A 8 0.82 -10.14 -4.67
N VAL A 9 1.76 -10.77 -5.38
CA VAL A 9 2.65 -11.82 -4.88
C VAL A 9 3.78 -11.30 -3.96
N GLY A 10 3.74 -10.04 -3.55
CA GLY A 10 4.55 -9.47 -2.49
C GLY A 10 5.96 -9.01 -2.86
N PHE A 11 6.41 -9.12 -4.10
CA PHE A 11 7.80 -8.83 -4.47
C PHE A 11 8.25 -7.43 -4.05
N LEU A 12 7.49 -6.39 -4.38
CA LEU A 12 7.85 -5.03 -4.00
C LEU A 12 7.82 -4.84 -2.46
N THR A 13 6.80 -5.40 -1.80
CA THR A 13 6.69 -5.36 -0.32
C THR A 13 7.92 -5.99 0.34
N LEU A 14 8.36 -7.13 -0.19
CA LEU A 14 9.54 -7.86 0.32
C LEU A 14 10.85 -7.10 0.05
N SER A 15 11.00 -6.51 -1.15
CA SER A 15 12.16 -5.67 -1.45
C SER A 15 12.22 -4.46 -0.51
N ILE A 16 11.10 -3.76 -0.29
CA ILE A 16 11.06 -2.64 0.66
C ILE A 16 11.39 -3.11 2.08
N ALA A 17 10.84 -4.24 2.51
CA ALA A 17 11.09 -4.79 3.85
C ALA A 17 12.57 -5.10 4.09
N LYS A 18 13.24 -5.68 3.08
CA LYS A 18 14.64 -6.12 3.17
C LYS A 18 15.62 -4.96 2.98
N GLU A 19 15.43 -4.14 1.93
CA GLU A 19 16.40 -3.12 1.52
C GLU A 19 16.34 -1.85 2.37
N TYR A 20 15.12 -1.43 2.75
CA TYR A 20 14.91 -0.18 3.50
C TYR A 20 14.63 -0.42 4.99
N GLY A 21 14.37 -1.66 5.40
CA GLY A 21 14.21 -2.04 6.80
C GLY A 21 13.16 -1.23 7.60
N PRO A 22 11.96 -0.96 7.07
CA PRO A 22 10.95 -0.28 7.87
C PRO A 22 10.66 -1.10 9.13
N ARG A 23 10.32 -0.43 10.23
CA ARG A 23 9.98 -1.13 11.49
C ARG A 23 8.93 -2.22 11.27
N ARG A 24 7.96 -1.96 10.41
CA ARG A 24 6.93 -2.92 9.98
C ARG A 24 6.38 -2.52 8.61
N ILE A 25 6.08 -3.52 7.78
CA ILE A 25 5.33 -3.35 6.54
C ILE A 25 4.26 -4.42 6.41
N LEU A 26 3.04 -4.00 6.10
CA LEU A 26 1.90 -4.87 5.86
C LEU A 26 1.53 -4.83 4.38
N GLY A 27 1.63 -5.96 3.68
CA GLY A 27 1.07 -6.14 2.35
C GLY A 27 -0.35 -6.69 2.46
N ILE A 28 -1.29 -6.08 1.76
CA ILE A 28 -2.66 -6.56 1.68
C ILE A 28 -3.09 -6.74 0.22
N ASP A 29 -3.87 -7.78 -0.02
CA ASP A 29 -4.52 -8.01 -1.30
C ASP A 29 -5.90 -8.66 -1.07
N ILE A 30 -6.83 -8.45 -1.98
CA ILE A 30 -8.16 -9.05 -1.93
C ILE A 30 -8.12 -10.54 -2.31
N ASP A 31 -7.14 -10.93 -3.11
CA ASP A 31 -6.97 -12.29 -3.61
C ASP A 31 -6.15 -13.13 -2.61
N ASP A 32 -6.83 -14.11 -1.99
CA ASP A 32 -6.22 -15.02 -1.01
C ASP A 32 -5.09 -15.87 -1.61
N HIS A 33 -5.20 -16.24 -2.89
CA HIS A 33 -4.15 -17.00 -3.57
C HIS A 33 -2.86 -16.17 -3.70
N LEU A 34 -2.98 -14.90 -4.12
CA LEU A 34 -1.83 -13.98 -4.22
C LEU A 34 -1.17 -13.74 -2.86
N VAL A 35 -1.98 -13.55 -1.81
CA VAL A 35 -1.48 -13.42 -0.42
C VAL A 35 -0.75 -14.70 0.01
N GLY A 36 -1.31 -15.86 -0.30
CA GLY A 36 -0.66 -17.16 -0.05
C GLY A 36 0.70 -17.29 -0.74
N VAL A 37 0.80 -16.84 -1.99
CA VAL A 37 2.06 -16.81 -2.74
C VAL A 37 3.02 -15.78 -2.12
N ALA A 38 2.55 -14.59 -1.75
CA ALA A 38 3.38 -13.56 -1.12
C ALA A 38 4.05 -14.07 0.18
N ARG A 39 3.28 -14.78 1.02
CA ARG A 39 3.82 -15.43 2.24
C ARG A 39 4.89 -16.46 1.91
N LYS A 40 4.68 -17.27 0.86
CA LYS A 40 5.68 -18.26 0.41
C LYS A 40 6.94 -17.60 -0.15
N ASN A 41 6.79 -16.43 -0.78
CA ASN A 41 7.91 -15.71 -1.38
C ASN A 41 8.88 -15.11 -0.34
N ILE A 42 8.49 -14.94 0.91
CA ILE A 42 9.39 -14.47 1.99
C ILE A 42 10.70 -15.26 1.98
N ARG A 43 10.63 -16.59 1.84
CA ARG A 43 11.79 -17.48 1.82
C ARG A 43 12.81 -17.18 0.72
N HIS A 44 12.35 -16.66 -0.43
CA HIS A 44 13.23 -16.32 -1.56
C HIS A 44 14.05 -15.06 -1.33
N TYR A 45 13.66 -14.26 -0.33
CA TYR A 45 14.34 -13.04 0.07
C TYR A 45 15.21 -13.22 1.31
N CYS A 46 15.08 -14.37 2.03
CA CYS A 46 15.97 -14.72 3.12
C CYS A 46 17.34 -15.08 2.55
N ASP A 47 18.40 -14.53 3.14
CA ASP A 47 19.76 -14.91 2.80
C ASP A 47 20.02 -16.35 3.28
N GLN A 48 20.85 -17.10 2.52
CA GLN A 48 21.17 -18.50 2.85
C GLN A 48 21.98 -18.62 4.16
N ASP A 49 22.54 -17.51 4.64
CA ASP A 49 23.38 -17.41 5.82
C ASP A 49 22.63 -17.17 7.13
N ILE A 50 21.29 -17.27 7.12
CA ILE A 50 20.52 -17.24 8.37
C ILE A 50 20.82 -18.55 9.11
N GLU A 51 21.68 -18.50 10.11
CA GLU A 51 21.90 -19.60 11.04
C GLU A 51 20.61 -19.94 11.78
N PHE A 52 19.99 -21.04 11.40
CA PHE A 52 18.86 -21.59 12.14
C PHE A 52 19.35 -22.19 13.46
N ILE A 53 18.89 -21.64 14.58
CA ILE A 53 19.09 -22.28 15.89
C ILE A 53 18.18 -23.50 15.93
N GLY A 54 18.71 -24.65 15.44
CA GLY A 54 18.04 -25.94 15.43
C GLY A 54 18.43 -26.77 14.21
N LYS A 55 18.52 -28.08 14.39
CA LYS A 55 18.83 -29.06 13.33
C LYS A 55 17.55 -29.46 12.59
N PHE A 56 16.98 -28.53 11.82
CA PHE A 56 15.86 -28.85 10.95
C PHE A 56 16.35 -29.21 9.55
N PRO A 57 15.70 -30.18 8.85
CA PRO A 57 16.00 -30.45 7.46
C PRO A 57 15.84 -29.21 6.61
N ALA A 58 16.69 -28.99 5.60
CA ALA A 58 16.59 -27.87 4.67
C ALA A 58 15.20 -27.79 4.00
N SER A 59 14.55 -28.94 3.78
CA SER A 59 13.18 -29.03 3.28
C SER A 59 12.14 -28.40 4.18
N PHE A 60 12.39 -28.24 5.48
CA PHE A 60 11.43 -27.64 6.40
C PHE A 60 11.20 -26.15 6.06
N CYS A 61 12.26 -25.38 5.93
CA CYS A 61 12.16 -23.97 5.53
C CYS A 61 11.58 -23.80 4.12
N THR A 62 11.84 -24.77 3.23
CA THR A 62 11.28 -24.79 1.88
C THR A 62 9.76 -24.98 1.88
N ASN A 63 9.23 -25.81 2.77
CA ASN A 63 7.81 -26.14 2.81
C ASN A 63 6.99 -25.25 3.76
N PHE A 64 7.57 -24.78 4.84
CA PHE A 64 6.86 -24.06 5.92
C PHE A 64 7.29 -22.60 6.10
N GLY A 65 8.27 -22.13 5.31
CA GLY A 65 8.86 -20.81 5.46
C GLY A 65 9.91 -20.74 6.58
N PRO A 66 10.49 -19.55 6.82
CA PRO A 66 11.49 -19.37 7.88
C PRO A 66 10.89 -19.67 9.24
N ILE A 67 11.64 -20.41 10.06
CA ILE A 67 11.26 -20.67 11.44
C ILE A 67 11.47 -19.36 12.19
N SER A 68 10.38 -18.79 12.70
CA SER A 68 10.47 -17.65 13.59
C SER A 68 11.16 -18.09 14.88
N ASN A 69 12.37 -17.57 15.14
CA ASN A 69 13.00 -17.71 16.44
C ASN A 69 12.23 -16.82 17.43
N HIS A 70 11.16 -17.35 18.00
CA HIS A 70 10.42 -16.73 19.08
C HIS A 70 11.22 -16.73 20.39
N THR A 71 12.35 -16.09 20.41
CA THR A 71 12.77 -15.37 21.60
C THR A 71 11.95 -14.09 21.60
N LEU A 72 11.29 -13.78 22.70
CA LEU A 72 10.30 -12.71 22.94
C LEU A 72 10.74 -11.27 22.61
N SER A 73 11.72 -11.05 21.79
CA SER A 73 12.10 -9.76 21.23
C SER A 73 11.41 -9.61 19.88
N PHE A 74 10.46 -8.69 19.77
CA PHE A 74 9.88 -8.28 18.49
C PHE A 74 10.99 -7.74 17.58
N SER A 75 11.58 -8.63 16.78
CA SER A 75 12.56 -8.22 15.79
C SER A 75 11.88 -7.30 14.78
N THR A 76 12.53 -6.17 14.49
CA THR A 76 12.11 -5.25 13.43
C THR A 76 12.93 -5.46 12.16
N LYS A 77 13.73 -6.53 12.13
CA LYS A 77 14.55 -6.89 10.96
C LYS A 77 13.80 -7.86 10.07
N PHE A 78 14.14 -7.84 8.78
CA PHE A 78 13.66 -8.84 7.83
C PHE A 78 14.10 -10.26 8.26
N PRO A 79 13.22 -11.28 8.18
CA PRO A 79 11.88 -11.27 7.64
C PRO A 79 10.75 -10.92 8.66
N ASP A 80 11.07 -10.64 9.92
CA ASP A 80 10.10 -10.44 10.99
C ASP A 80 9.34 -9.09 10.89
N ASN A 81 9.80 -8.18 10.02
CA ASN A 81 9.20 -6.88 9.81
C ASN A 81 8.13 -6.85 8.71
N VAL A 82 7.83 -7.98 8.04
CA VAL A 82 6.88 -8.04 6.93
C VAL A 82 5.74 -9.02 7.20
N TRP A 83 4.51 -8.59 6.90
CA TRP A 83 3.30 -9.42 6.98
C TRP A 83 2.48 -9.30 5.72
N PHE A 84 1.70 -10.36 5.42
CA PHE A 84 0.73 -10.36 4.34
C PHE A 84 -0.62 -10.79 4.86
N ARG A 85 -1.68 -10.05 4.50
CA ARG A 85 -3.06 -10.31 4.93
C ARG A 85 -4.02 -10.17 3.76
N LYS A 86 -4.97 -11.12 3.65
CA LYS A 86 -6.11 -10.96 2.77
C LYS A 86 -7.02 -9.88 3.34
N GLU A 87 -7.24 -8.84 2.58
CA GLU A 87 -8.13 -7.75 2.98
C GLU A 87 -8.68 -7.02 1.76
N ASN A 88 -9.97 -6.70 1.78
CA ASN A 88 -10.53 -5.69 0.89
C ASN A 88 -10.35 -4.31 1.51
N TYR A 89 -9.49 -3.50 0.92
CA TYR A 89 -9.24 -2.15 1.43
C TYR A 89 -10.34 -1.16 1.05
N VAL A 90 -11.22 -1.51 0.11
CA VAL A 90 -12.40 -0.69 -0.22
C VAL A 90 -13.53 -1.05 0.74
N LEU A 91 -13.93 -0.09 1.56
CA LEU A 91 -15.01 -0.27 2.53
C LEU A 91 -16.37 -0.33 1.83
N GLU A 92 -17.31 -1.06 2.42
CA GLU A 92 -18.67 -1.21 1.87
C GLU A 92 -19.47 0.09 1.97
N ASN A 93 -19.27 0.85 3.05
CA ASN A 93 -19.95 2.12 3.29
C ASN A 93 -19.03 3.14 3.99
N ASP A 94 -19.49 4.38 4.09
CA ASP A 94 -18.73 5.49 4.67
C ASP A 94 -18.69 5.46 6.22
N GLU A 95 -19.59 4.76 6.87
CA GLU A 95 -19.62 4.63 8.33
C GLU A 95 -18.39 3.89 8.87
N LEU A 96 -17.80 3.03 8.04
CA LEU A 96 -16.60 2.28 8.38
C LEU A 96 -15.29 3.09 8.19
N LEU A 97 -15.37 4.37 7.81
CA LEU A 97 -14.19 5.23 7.62
C LEU A 97 -13.53 5.67 8.93
N GLU A 98 -14.20 5.51 10.07
CA GLU A 98 -13.60 5.75 11.38
C GLU A 98 -12.62 4.62 11.73
N THR A 99 -11.36 4.86 11.42
CA THR A 99 -10.27 3.90 11.65
C THR A 99 -9.13 4.53 12.43
N ALA A 100 -8.40 3.70 13.18
CA ALA A 100 -7.21 4.15 13.87
C ALA A 100 -6.15 4.67 12.87
N LYS A 101 -5.46 5.74 13.25
CA LYS A 101 -4.29 6.25 12.51
C LYS A 101 -3.10 5.36 12.85
N GLU A 102 -2.54 4.68 11.85
CA GLU A 102 -1.55 3.64 12.08
C GLU A 102 -0.31 3.76 11.20
N PHE A 103 -0.44 4.35 9.99
CA PHE A 103 0.58 4.25 8.97
C PHE A 103 1.34 5.56 8.75
N ASP A 104 2.66 5.46 8.63
CA ASP A 104 3.52 6.56 8.15
C ASP A 104 3.47 6.67 6.63
N VAL A 105 3.34 5.52 5.94
CA VAL A 105 3.28 5.45 4.48
C VAL A 105 2.24 4.44 4.04
N ILE A 106 1.42 4.81 3.07
CA ILE A 106 0.49 3.92 2.37
C ILE A 106 0.83 3.94 0.88
N LEU A 107 1.07 2.75 0.32
CA LEU A 107 1.38 2.54 -1.10
C LEU A 107 0.14 2.02 -1.83
N ALA A 108 -0.22 2.65 -2.94
CA ALA A 108 -1.33 2.30 -3.84
C ALA A 108 -0.85 2.27 -5.29
N LEU A 109 0.01 1.29 -5.59
CA LEU A 109 0.70 1.22 -6.88
C LEU A 109 -0.06 0.30 -7.84
N SER A 110 -0.38 0.81 -9.02
CA SER A 110 -1.11 0.06 -10.08
C SER A 110 -2.47 -0.53 -9.68
N ILE A 111 -3.10 -0.04 -8.60
CA ILE A 111 -4.35 -0.61 -8.08
C ILE A 111 -5.59 0.24 -8.39
N THR A 112 -5.46 1.55 -8.57
CA THR A 112 -6.58 2.49 -8.72
C THR A 112 -7.57 2.07 -9.80
N LYS A 113 -7.10 1.64 -10.96
CA LYS A 113 -7.91 1.11 -12.04
C LYS A 113 -8.79 -0.06 -11.62
N TRP A 114 -8.24 -1.00 -10.87
CA TRP A 114 -8.96 -2.19 -10.44
C TRP A 114 -10.04 -1.86 -9.42
N ILE A 115 -9.74 -0.95 -8.50
CA ILE A 115 -10.73 -0.43 -7.55
C ILE A 115 -11.85 0.28 -8.33
N HIS A 116 -11.50 1.14 -9.24
CA HIS A 116 -12.44 1.93 -10.03
C HIS A 116 -13.39 1.05 -10.85
N LEU A 117 -12.84 0.06 -11.57
CA LEU A 117 -13.65 -0.86 -12.38
C LEU A 117 -14.54 -1.78 -11.52
N ASN A 118 -14.14 -2.14 -10.31
CA ASN A 118 -14.91 -3.04 -9.46
C ASN A 118 -15.94 -2.33 -8.57
N TYR A 119 -15.66 -1.09 -8.15
CA TYR A 119 -16.42 -0.38 -7.11
C TYR A 119 -16.92 1.00 -7.55
N GLY A 120 -16.64 1.43 -8.80
CA GLY A 120 -17.01 2.74 -9.32
C GLY A 120 -16.33 3.90 -8.62
N ASP A 121 -16.82 5.10 -8.91
CA ASP A 121 -16.30 6.36 -8.37
C ASP A 121 -16.37 6.42 -6.84
N ASP A 122 -17.48 5.98 -6.27
CA ASP A 122 -17.69 6.02 -4.81
C ASP A 122 -16.75 5.07 -4.06
N GLY A 123 -16.50 3.88 -4.61
CA GLY A 123 -15.55 2.94 -4.03
C GLY A 123 -14.12 3.49 -4.06
N LEU A 124 -13.72 4.17 -5.14
CA LEU A 124 -12.40 4.79 -5.23
C LEU A 124 -12.27 6.01 -4.30
N ARG A 125 -13.31 6.82 -4.19
CA ARG A 125 -13.34 7.94 -3.22
C ARG A 125 -13.25 7.44 -1.77
N ARG A 126 -13.95 6.34 -1.43
CA ARG A 126 -13.83 5.70 -0.11
C ARG A 126 -12.44 5.16 0.16
N PHE A 127 -11.81 4.53 -0.83
CA PHE A 127 -10.43 4.08 -0.74
C PHE A 127 -9.48 5.24 -0.40
N PHE A 128 -9.58 6.37 -1.09
CA PHE A 128 -8.76 7.55 -0.85
C PHE A 128 -8.99 8.15 0.54
N ARG A 129 -10.25 8.27 0.97
CA ARG A 129 -10.61 8.76 2.31
C ARG A 129 -10.09 7.83 3.40
N ARG A 130 -10.20 6.49 3.22
CA ARG A 130 -9.64 5.52 4.17
C ARG A 130 -8.13 5.68 4.28
N ALA A 131 -7.41 5.78 3.17
CA ALA A 131 -5.97 5.98 3.18
C ALA A 131 -5.58 7.24 3.97
N TYR A 132 -6.26 8.34 3.72
CA TYR A 132 -6.05 9.58 4.47
C TYR A 132 -6.33 9.40 5.98
N ASN A 133 -7.44 8.78 6.34
CA ASN A 133 -7.82 8.60 7.75
C ASN A 133 -6.81 7.73 8.51
N GLN A 134 -6.31 6.67 7.89
CA GLN A 134 -5.35 5.75 8.50
C GLN A 134 -3.90 6.28 8.54
N LEU A 135 -3.58 7.31 7.77
CA LEU A 135 -2.27 7.95 7.86
C LEU A 135 -2.11 8.73 9.16
N LEU A 136 -0.94 8.61 9.75
CA LEU A 136 -0.47 9.49 10.80
C LEU A 136 -0.28 10.93 10.27
N PRO A 137 -0.37 11.97 11.12
CA PRO A 137 0.02 13.32 10.73
C PRO A 137 1.46 13.36 10.21
N GLY A 138 1.70 13.98 9.05
CA GLY A 138 2.98 13.94 8.35
C GLY A 138 3.22 12.68 7.52
N GLY A 139 2.26 11.75 7.51
CA GLY A 139 2.34 10.52 6.70
C GLY A 139 2.17 10.79 5.21
N ARG A 140 2.59 9.82 4.40
CA ARG A 140 2.62 9.92 2.94
C ARG A 140 1.74 8.86 2.28
N PHE A 141 0.95 9.29 1.31
CA PHE A 141 0.18 8.42 0.44
C PHE A 141 0.82 8.40 -0.95
N VAL A 142 1.32 7.26 -1.36
CA VAL A 142 2.03 7.08 -2.64
C VAL A 142 1.10 6.39 -3.63
N VAL A 143 0.79 7.06 -4.72
CA VAL A 143 -0.15 6.59 -5.73
C VAL A 143 0.52 6.52 -7.10
N GLU A 144 0.29 5.43 -7.82
CA GLU A 144 0.63 5.28 -9.24
C GLU A 144 -0.69 5.11 -10.01
N PRO A 145 -1.31 6.21 -10.48
CA PRO A 145 -2.55 6.15 -11.24
C PRO A 145 -2.30 5.59 -12.64
N GLN A 146 -3.20 4.72 -13.10
CA GLN A 146 -3.16 4.26 -14.48
C GLN A 146 -3.99 5.20 -15.36
N PRO A 147 -3.51 5.53 -16.59
CA PRO A 147 -4.27 6.36 -17.52
C PRO A 147 -5.65 5.78 -17.82
N PHE A 148 -6.69 6.62 -17.89
CA PHE A 148 -8.07 6.17 -18.13
C PHE A 148 -8.21 5.34 -19.41
N ALA A 149 -7.45 5.67 -20.47
CA ALA A 149 -7.42 4.89 -21.71
C ALA A 149 -7.08 3.39 -21.50
N SER A 150 -6.28 3.08 -20.45
CA SER A 150 -5.89 1.71 -20.11
C SER A 150 -7.03 0.88 -19.52
N TYR A 151 -8.14 1.50 -19.08
CA TYR A 151 -9.29 0.85 -18.46
C TYR A 151 -10.11 0.06 -19.50
N ARG A 152 -10.23 0.59 -20.74
CA ARG A 152 -11.06 0.06 -21.82
C ARG A 152 -10.83 -1.44 -22.09
N LYS A 153 -9.58 -1.90 -22.05
CA LYS A 153 -9.26 -3.33 -22.29
C LYS A 153 -9.80 -4.21 -21.17
N ARG A 154 -9.71 -3.76 -19.92
CA ARG A 154 -10.10 -4.54 -18.73
C ARG A 154 -11.58 -4.46 -18.43
N SER A 155 -12.25 -3.39 -18.80
CA SER A 155 -13.71 -3.26 -18.66
C SER A 155 -14.49 -4.33 -19.43
N LYS A 156 -13.90 -4.93 -20.46
CA LYS A 156 -14.53 -5.97 -21.27
C LYS A 156 -14.56 -7.36 -20.62
N MET A 157 -13.93 -7.56 -19.47
CA MET A 157 -13.80 -8.87 -18.83
C MET A 157 -15.13 -9.39 -18.26
N THR A 158 -15.97 -8.49 -17.72
CA THR A 158 -17.30 -8.85 -17.19
C THR A 158 -18.30 -7.73 -17.49
N GLU A 159 -19.60 -8.05 -17.40
CA GLU A 159 -20.66 -7.06 -17.57
C GLU A 159 -20.62 -5.98 -16.47
N LYS A 160 -20.35 -6.40 -15.23
CA LYS A 160 -20.20 -5.46 -14.08
C LYS A 160 -19.09 -4.44 -14.35
N LEU A 161 -17.91 -4.89 -14.79
CA LEU A 161 -16.78 -3.99 -15.09
C LEU A 161 -17.10 -3.05 -16.25
N ARG A 162 -17.88 -3.53 -17.22
CA ARG A 162 -18.32 -2.71 -18.36
C ARG A 162 -19.31 -1.63 -17.93
N ALA A 163 -20.28 -1.99 -17.09
CA ALA A 163 -21.26 -1.07 -16.56
C ALA A 163 -20.58 0.02 -15.71
N ASN A 164 -19.70 -0.38 -14.79
CA ASN A 164 -18.94 0.58 -13.98
C ASN A 164 -18.09 1.51 -14.86
N TYR A 165 -17.37 0.95 -15.85
CA TYR A 165 -16.56 1.76 -16.77
C TYR A 165 -17.38 2.83 -17.51
N ALA A 166 -18.59 2.49 -17.95
CA ALA A 166 -19.49 3.41 -18.62
C ALA A 166 -20.04 4.52 -17.70
N ALA A 167 -20.10 4.26 -16.38
CA ALA A 167 -20.58 5.18 -15.37
C ALA A 167 -19.48 6.03 -14.71
N ILE A 168 -18.19 5.77 -15.03
CA ILE A 168 -17.07 6.54 -14.46
C ILE A 168 -17.10 7.99 -14.96
N GLU A 169 -17.23 8.89 -14.02
CA GLU A 169 -17.10 10.35 -14.21
C GLU A 169 -15.82 10.89 -13.57
N PHE A 170 -15.42 10.33 -12.43
CA PHE A 170 -14.22 10.69 -11.68
C PHE A 170 -12.97 10.05 -12.31
N LYS A 171 -12.27 10.76 -13.18
CA LYS A 171 -11.14 10.23 -13.94
C LYS A 171 -9.81 10.40 -13.20
N PRO A 172 -8.74 9.65 -13.61
CA PRO A 172 -7.42 9.81 -13.00
C PRO A 172 -6.87 11.24 -13.02
N GLU A 173 -7.26 12.04 -14.00
CA GLU A 173 -6.88 13.45 -14.13
C GLU A 173 -7.47 14.32 -13.00
N ASP A 174 -8.56 13.86 -12.36
CA ASP A 174 -9.25 14.59 -11.28
C ASP A 174 -8.75 14.18 -9.88
N PHE A 175 -7.90 13.14 -9.77
CA PHE A 175 -7.48 12.57 -8.48
C PHE A 175 -6.74 13.58 -7.62
N GLU A 176 -5.84 14.36 -8.22
CA GLU A 176 -5.05 15.35 -7.49
C GLU A 176 -5.95 16.41 -6.83
N MET A 177 -6.81 17.03 -7.62
CA MET A 177 -7.74 18.04 -7.11
C MET A 177 -8.60 17.47 -5.97
N TYR A 178 -9.14 16.24 -6.15
CA TYR A 178 -9.94 15.59 -5.13
C TYR A 178 -9.17 15.31 -3.85
N LEU A 179 -7.93 14.78 -3.98
CA LEU A 179 -7.08 14.43 -2.84
C LEU A 179 -6.64 15.68 -2.05
N ILE A 180 -6.32 16.76 -2.72
CA ILE A 180 -5.93 18.03 -2.08
C ILE A 180 -7.14 18.76 -1.51
N GLU A 181 -8.14 19.06 -2.33
CA GLU A 181 -9.23 19.97 -1.96
C GLU A 181 -10.33 19.30 -1.15
N THR A 182 -10.65 18.03 -1.44
CA THR A 182 -11.76 17.34 -0.79
C THR A 182 -11.31 16.43 0.34
N VAL A 183 -10.26 15.63 0.14
CA VAL A 183 -9.75 14.70 1.16
C VAL A 183 -8.90 15.43 2.18
N GLY A 184 -8.14 16.46 1.77
CA GLY A 184 -7.42 17.37 2.66
C GLY A 184 -5.93 17.05 2.83
N PHE A 185 -5.29 16.41 1.83
CA PHE A 185 -3.83 16.37 1.78
C PHE A 185 -3.26 17.79 1.62
N GLU A 186 -2.10 18.04 2.22
CA GLU A 186 -1.49 19.37 2.25
C GLU A 186 -0.80 19.71 0.95
N SER A 187 -0.17 18.73 0.33
CA SER A 187 0.60 18.90 -0.90
C SER A 187 0.76 17.59 -1.65
N VAL A 188 1.18 17.67 -2.89
CA VAL A 188 1.59 16.56 -3.74
C VAL A 188 2.98 16.83 -4.30
N GLU A 189 3.80 15.78 -4.36
CA GLU A 189 5.08 15.75 -5.04
C GLU A 189 5.00 14.75 -6.19
N HIS A 190 5.33 15.21 -7.41
CA HIS A 190 5.33 14.38 -8.62
C HIS A 190 6.75 13.85 -8.85
N LEU A 191 6.95 12.54 -8.65
CA LEU A 191 8.26 11.89 -8.85
C LEU A 191 8.56 11.57 -10.32
N GLY A 192 7.60 11.82 -11.21
CA GLY A 192 7.71 11.42 -12.60
C GLY A 192 7.56 9.90 -12.78
N ALA A 193 7.85 9.43 -13.99
CA ALA A 193 7.81 8.01 -14.32
C ALA A 193 9.20 7.39 -14.13
N PRO A 194 9.33 6.32 -13.33
CA PRO A 194 10.60 5.61 -13.21
C PRO A 194 10.98 4.98 -14.55
N CYS A 195 12.28 4.94 -14.85
CA CYS A 195 12.78 4.21 -16.01
C CYS A 195 12.57 2.71 -15.80
N ALA A 196 11.64 2.13 -16.56
CA ALA A 196 11.30 0.72 -16.45
C ALA A 196 11.63 -0.03 -17.73
N LYS A 197 11.99 -1.33 -17.61
CA LYS A 197 12.26 -2.22 -18.76
C LYS A 197 11.05 -2.40 -19.68
N THR A 198 9.86 -2.10 -19.19
CA THR A 198 8.59 -2.28 -19.91
C THR A 198 7.78 -0.99 -19.84
N LYS A 199 7.44 -0.39 -20.98
CA LYS A 199 6.65 0.84 -21.09
C LYS A 199 5.37 0.89 -20.24
N GLY A 200 4.77 -0.28 -19.97
CA GLY A 200 3.57 -0.37 -19.13
C GLY A 200 3.77 -0.04 -17.64
N PHE A 201 5.03 0.06 -17.19
CA PHE A 201 5.40 0.44 -15.82
C PHE A 201 6.09 1.81 -15.74
N GLU A 202 6.23 2.51 -16.87
CA GLU A 202 6.68 3.90 -16.92
C GLU A 202 5.47 4.81 -16.65
N ARG A 203 5.05 4.90 -15.39
CA ARG A 203 3.92 5.72 -14.98
C ARG A 203 4.34 6.69 -13.89
N PRO A 204 3.78 7.91 -13.90
CA PRO A 204 4.08 8.87 -12.86
C PRO A 204 3.66 8.34 -11.50
N ILE A 205 4.45 8.67 -10.50
CA ILE A 205 4.17 8.37 -9.10
C ILE A 205 3.95 9.70 -8.40
N ASP A 206 2.84 9.80 -7.71
CA ASP A 206 2.46 10.97 -6.93
C ASP A 206 2.52 10.65 -5.44
N VAL A 207 3.13 11.54 -4.66
CA VAL A 207 3.29 11.42 -3.21
C VAL A 207 2.52 12.52 -2.53
N TYR A 208 1.41 12.19 -1.90
CA TYR A 208 0.57 13.12 -1.15
C TYR A 208 0.98 13.17 0.32
N LEU A 209 1.21 14.37 0.84
CA LEU A 209 1.58 14.59 2.23
C LEU A 209 0.33 14.91 3.07
N LYS A 210 0.12 14.14 4.13
CA LYS A 210 -0.88 14.50 5.14
C LYS A 210 -0.29 15.54 6.08
N LYS A 211 -1.07 16.60 6.34
CA LYS A 211 -0.65 17.72 7.19
C LYS A 211 0.02 17.24 8.49
N PRO A 212 1.24 17.69 8.79
CA PRO A 212 1.90 17.38 10.05
C PRO A 212 1.15 18.01 11.24
N PRO A 213 1.34 17.49 12.46
CA PRO A 213 0.75 18.10 13.63
C PRO A 213 1.28 19.54 13.77
N ARG A 214 0.40 20.50 14.05
CA ARG A 214 0.84 21.85 14.45
C ARG A 214 1.55 21.71 15.79
N PHE A 215 2.85 21.89 15.82
CA PHE A 215 3.53 22.16 17.06
C PHE A 215 3.04 23.54 17.52
N LEU A 216 2.32 23.59 18.64
CA LEU A 216 2.09 24.84 19.33
C LEU A 216 3.49 25.33 19.73
N GLU A 217 3.97 26.38 19.10
CA GLU A 217 5.13 27.14 19.58
C GLU A 217 4.80 27.52 21.01
N ARG A 218 5.47 26.88 21.96
CA ARG A 218 5.44 27.34 23.35
C ARG A 218 6.11 28.72 23.32
N GLU A 219 5.31 29.77 23.46
CA GLU A 219 5.83 31.09 23.77
C GLU A 219 6.71 30.95 25.01
N VAL A 220 8.02 30.99 24.77
CA VAL A 220 8.98 31.19 25.86
C VAL A 220 8.73 32.61 26.36
N LYS A 221 7.86 32.76 27.37
CA LYS A 221 7.79 33.99 28.12
C LYS A 221 9.13 34.16 28.81
N THR A 222 9.99 34.94 28.20
CA THR A 222 11.13 35.57 28.89
C THR A 222 10.53 36.52 29.91
N SER A 223 10.51 36.09 31.18
CA SER A 223 10.29 36.97 32.30
C SER A 223 11.56 37.80 32.50
N GLU A 224 11.49 39.07 32.19
CA GLU A 224 12.39 40.07 32.72
C GLU A 224 12.17 40.28 34.21
#